data_fc83f4d93138cd31eea26501157fa628
#
_entry.id   fc83f4d93138cd31eea26501157fa628
#
_cell.length_a   1.000
_cell.length_b   1.000
_cell.length_c   1.000
_cell.angle_alpha   90.00
_cell.angle_beta   90.00
_cell.angle_gamma   90.00
#
_symmetry.space_group_name_H-M   'P 1'
#
loop_
_entity.id
_entity.type
_entity.pdbx_description
1 polymer ?
#
loop_
_entity_poly.entity_id
_entity_poly.type
_entity_poly.pdbx_seq_one_letter_code
_entity_poly.pdbx_strand_id
1 'polypeptide(L)'
;YFENNDGTGILATCDPDHNVDQAVYSKPFIVDETTIAFVMKERLSHQNLKSHLMASYLFLEEGPGYNGIRLSLTMQRQDKNRSLIEALRKKQPCMYPKEDDSDKFLVFFKVNRIRPLTDDTSPE
;
A
#
# COMPACT_ATOMS: atom_id res chain seq x y z
N TYR A 1 -9.86 9.28 -5.01
CA TYR A 1 -8.87 10.15 -4.35
C TYR A 1 -7.49 10.04 -5.01
N PHE A 2 -6.96 8.84 -5.17
CA PHE A 2 -5.61 8.66 -5.69
C PHE A 2 -5.46 9.06 -7.16
N GLU A 3 -6.50 9.02 -7.93
CA GLU A 3 -6.47 9.43 -9.33
C GLU A 3 -6.20 10.93 -9.46
N ASN A 4 -6.60 11.71 -8.48
CA ASN A 4 -6.52 13.17 -8.53
C ASN A 4 -5.36 13.74 -7.73
N ASN A 5 -4.58 12.92 -7.06
CA ASN A 5 -3.51 13.37 -6.19
C ASN A 5 -2.24 12.58 -6.43
N ASP A 6 -1.16 13.30 -6.68
CA ASP A 6 0.18 12.70 -6.73
C ASP A 6 0.86 12.87 -5.38
N GLY A 7 1.78 11.99 -5.07
CA GLY A 7 2.47 12.07 -3.80
C GLY A 7 3.32 10.84 -3.51
N THR A 8 3.68 10.70 -2.26
CA THR A 8 4.53 9.61 -1.77
C THR A 8 3.75 8.76 -0.78
N GLY A 9 3.76 7.45 -1.00
CA GLY A 9 3.11 6.49 -0.12
C GLY A 9 4.11 5.70 0.69
N ILE A 10 3.76 5.41 1.93
CA ILE A 10 4.57 4.60 2.84
C ILE A 10 3.68 3.55 3.45
N LEU A 11 4.06 2.29 3.27
CA LEU A 11 3.36 1.15 3.86
C LEU A 11 4.13 0.67 5.08
N ALA A 12 3.46 0.60 6.21
CA ALA A 12 4.02 0.10 7.46
C ALA A 12 3.46 -1.28 7.76
N THR A 13 4.33 -2.21 8.12
CA THR A 13 3.97 -3.57 8.50
C THR A 13 4.69 -3.95 9.78
N CYS A 14 4.31 -5.08 10.37
CA CYS A 14 4.85 -5.50 11.67
C CYS A 14 5.14 -7.00 11.64
N ASP A 15 6.23 -7.42 12.28
CA ASP A 15 6.54 -8.84 12.42
C ASP A 15 5.94 -9.42 13.71
N PRO A 16 6.04 -10.73 13.96
CA PRO A 16 5.47 -11.34 15.16
C PRO A 16 6.05 -10.82 16.48
N ASP A 17 7.24 -10.25 16.45
CA ASP A 17 7.91 -9.70 17.63
C ASP A 17 7.64 -8.21 17.81
N HIS A 18 6.67 -7.66 17.05
CA HIS A 18 6.27 -6.26 17.11
C HIS A 18 7.31 -5.28 16.57
N ASN A 19 8.24 -5.75 15.75
CA ASN A 19 9.14 -4.86 15.04
C ASN A 19 8.41 -4.29 13.83
N VAL A 20 8.41 -2.98 13.72
CA VAL A 20 7.68 -2.27 12.65
C VAL A 20 8.65 -1.93 11.53
N ASP A 21 8.22 -2.16 10.30
CA ASP A 21 8.97 -1.82 9.10
C ASP A 21 8.16 -0.86 8.23
N GLN A 22 8.84 0.01 7.51
CA GLN A 22 8.21 0.95 6.59
C GLN A 22 8.90 0.88 5.24
N ALA A 23 8.11 0.99 4.18
CA ALA A 23 8.65 0.99 2.82
C ALA A 23 7.82 1.92 1.94
N VAL A 24 8.50 2.54 0.98
CA VAL A 24 7.82 3.38 0.00
C VAL A 24 7.06 2.50 -0.99
N TYR A 25 5.79 2.79 -1.17
CA TYR A 25 4.93 2.11 -2.13
C TYR A 25 4.19 3.13 -2.98
N SER A 26 3.92 2.76 -4.22
CA SER A 26 3.12 3.59 -5.12
C SER A 26 1.68 3.66 -4.62
N LYS A 27 0.89 4.49 -5.29
CA LYS A 27 -0.55 4.54 -5.03
C LYS A 27 -1.16 3.15 -5.22
N PRO A 28 -2.11 2.78 -4.37
CA PRO A 28 -2.77 1.48 -4.51
C PRO A 28 -3.68 1.44 -5.73
N PHE A 29 -3.99 0.24 -6.18
CA PHE A 29 -5.03 0.02 -7.18
C PHE A 29 -6.35 -0.09 -6.44
N ILE A 30 -7.36 0.63 -6.90
CA ILE A 30 -8.68 0.61 -6.29
C ILE A 30 -9.46 -0.58 -6.87
N VAL A 31 -9.84 -1.52 -6.02
CA VAL A 31 -10.60 -2.69 -6.42
C VAL A 31 -12.09 -2.41 -6.30
N ASP A 32 -12.52 -1.92 -5.14
CA ASP A 32 -13.90 -1.50 -4.90
C ASP A 32 -13.91 -0.46 -3.77
N GLU A 33 -15.10 -0.15 -3.24
CA GLU A 33 -15.25 0.91 -2.23
C GLU A 33 -14.46 0.67 -0.94
N THR A 34 -14.16 -0.58 -0.62
CA THR A 34 -13.51 -0.95 0.63
C THR A 34 -12.23 -1.74 0.45
N THR A 35 -11.83 -1.99 -0.79
CA THR A 35 -10.68 -2.87 -1.07
C THR A 35 -9.69 -2.18 -2.00
N ILE A 36 -8.43 -2.23 -1.62
CA ILE A 36 -7.32 -1.74 -2.44
C ILE A 36 -6.29 -2.86 -2.61
N ALA A 37 -5.38 -2.69 -3.56
CA ALA A 37 -4.35 -3.69 -3.82
C ALA A 37 -3.02 -3.03 -4.13
N PHE A 38 -1.94 -3.70 -3.75
CA PHE A 38 -0.58 -3.30 -4.07
C PHE A 38 0.13 -4.46 -4.76
N VAL A 39 1.04 -4.13 -5.67
CA VAL A 39 1.99 -5.10 -6.21
C VAL A 39 3.20 -5.10 -5.28
N MET A 40 3.49 -6.25 -4.68
CA MET A 40 4.57 -6.39 -3.70
C MET A 40 5.57 -7.44 -4.16
N LYS A 41 6.86 -7.18 -3.91
CA LYS A 41 7.91 -8.16 -4.09
C LYS A 41 8.05 -8.98 -2.82
N GLU A 42 8.71 -10.14 -2.92
CA GLU A 42 9.05 -10.96 -1.75
C GLU A 42 10.14 -10.25 -0.95
N ARG A 43 9.73 -9.35 -0.08
CA ARG A 43 10.60 -8.56 0.77
C ARG A 43 10.03 -8.55 2.18
N LEU A 44 10.70 -7.83 3.09
CA LEU A 44 10.30 -7.81 4.50
C LEU A 44 8.84 -7.44 4.70
N SER A 45 8.34 -6.41 4.02
CA SER A 45 6.94 -6.03 4.15
C SER A 45 6.00 -7.18 3.81
N HIS A 46 6.27 -7.89 2.70
CA HIS A 46 5.45 -9.02 2.31
C HIS A 46 5.56 -10.17 3.30
N GLN A 47 6.75 -10.42 3.82
CA GLN A 47 6.97 -11.46 4.82
C GLN A 47 6.25 -11.14 6.13
N ASN A 48 6.28 -9.88 6.55
CA ASN A 48 5.57 -9.44 7.74
C ASN A 48 4.07 -9.70 7.63
N LEU A 49 3.49 -9.48 6.46
CA LEU A 49 2.07 -9.70 6.23
C LEU A 49 1.67 -11.17 6.31
N LYS A 50 2.59 -12.10 6.12
CA LYS A 50 2.30 -13.52 6.32
C LYS A 50 2.05 -13.86 7.78
N SER A 51 2.64 -13.08 8.69
CA SER A 51 2.53 -13.29 10.14
C SER A 51 1.49 -12.36 10.75
N HIS A 52 1.42 -11.12 10.26
CA HIS A 52 0.47 -10.11 10.72
C HIS A 52 -0.29 -9.55 9.55
N LEU A 53 -1.61 -9.65 9.57
CA LEU A 53 -2.46 -9.20 8.46
C LEU A 53 -2.72 -7.70 8.48
N MET A 54 -2.36 -7.01 9.56
CA MET A 54 -2.61 -5.57 9.69
C MET A 54 -1.47 -4.75 9.10
N ALA A 55 -1.83 -3.67 8.44
CA ALA A 55 -0.88 -2.72 7.87
C ALA A 55 -1.44 -1.31 7.95
N SER A 56 -0.58 -0.33 7.75
CA SER A 56 -0.97 1.07 7.71
C SER A 56 -0.31 1.73 6.49
N TYR A 57 -1.09 2.50 5.76
CA TYR A 57 -0.58 3.19 4.58
C TYR A 57 -0.78 4.69 4.76
N LEU A 58 0.31 5.43 4.62
CA LEU A 58 0.30 6.88 4.71
C LEU A 58 0.60 7.43 3.32
N PHE A 59 -0.24 8.33 2.83
CA PHE A 59 -0.03 8.98 1.54
C PHE A 59 0.12 10.48 1.76
N LEU A 60 1.30 10.99 1.40
CA LEU A 60 1.62 12.40 1.49
C LEU A 60 1.49 13.04 0.11
N GLU A 61 0.54 13.95 -0.07
CA GLU A 61 0.34 14.64 -1.33
C GLU A 61 1.50 15.58 -1.63
N GLU A 62 1.81 15.73 -2.92
CA GLU A 62 2.79 16.71 -3.37
C GLU A 62 2.29 18.12 -3.10
N GLY A 63 3.25 19.03 -2.85
CA GLY A 63 2.94 20.43 -2.66
C GLY A 63 3.23 20.88 -1.25
N PRO A 64 2.93 22.14 -0.94
CA PRO A 64 3.19 22.70 0.38
C PRO A 64 2.24 22.13 1.42
N GLY A 65 2.75 22.05 2.66
CA GLY A 65 1.97 21.55 3.78
C GLY A 65 1.98 20.04 3.88
N TYR A 66 1.19 19.52 4.80
CA TYR A 66 1.08 18.09 5.08
C TYR A 66 -0.35 17.63 4.82
N ASN A 67 -0.69 17.52 3.54
CA ASN A 67 -1.99 17.04 3.12
C ASN A 67 -1.89 15.60 2.65
N GLY A 68 -2.90 14.81 2.95
CA GLY A 68 -2.93 13.41 2.56
C GLY A 68 -3.87 12.62 3.43
N ILE A 69 -3.71 11.31 3.39
CA ILE A 69 -4.56 10.39 4.16
C ILE A 69 -3.74 9.28 4.78
N ARG A 70 -4.31 8.68 5.81
CA ARG A 70 -3.79 7.48 6.44
C ARG A 70 -4.86 6.40 6.39
N LEU A 71 -4.47 5.21 5.95
CA LEU A 71 -5.37 4.08 5.84
C LEU A 71 -4.96 2.98 6.82
N SER A 72 -5.92 2.50 7.59
CA SER A 72 -5.72 1.28 8.38
C SER A 72 -6.22 0.10 7.55
N LEU A 73 -5.39 -0.91 7.39
CA LEU A 73 -5.61 -1.98 6.42
C LEU A 73 -5.54 -3.35 7.07
N THR A 74 -6.30 -4.30 6.51
CA THR A 74 -6.18 -5.72 6.84
C THR A 74 -6.01 -6.50 5.54
N MET A 75 -4.95 -7.31 5.45
CA MET A 75 -4.73 -8.14 4.27
C MET A 75 -5.83 -9.18 4.16
N GLN A 76 -6.41 -9.30 2.98
CA GLN A 76 -7.45 -10.28 2.70
C GLN A 76 -6.91 -11.50 1.97
N ARG A 77 -6.14 -11.26 0.91
CA ARG A 77 -5.59 -12.34 0.08
C ARG A 77 -4.46 -11.82 -0.78
N GLN A 78 -3.72 -12.73 -1.37
CA GLN A 78 -2.68 -12.40 -2.33
C GLN A 78 -2.82 -13.30 -3.56
N ASP A 79 -2.33 -12.80 -4.69
CA ASP A 79 -2.44 -13.47 -5.97
C ASP A 79 -1.14 -13.31 -6.74
N LYS A 80 -0.69 -14.39 -7.39
CA LYS A 80 0.52 -14.39 -8.21
C LYS A 80 0.23 -14.31 -9.70
N ASN A 81 -0.96 -13.92 -10.09
CA ASN A 81 -1.35 -13.86 -11.50
C ASN A 81 -0.49 -12.84 -12.25
N ARG A 82 0.47 -13.33 -13.02
CA ARG A 82 1.40 -12.48 -13.76
C ARG A 82 0.71 -11.57 -14.77
N SER A 83 -0.28 -12.11 -15.46
CA SER A 83 -0.99 -11.32 -16.48
C SER A 83 -1.71 -10.14 -15.84
N LEU A 84 -2.34 -10.35 -14.70
CA LEU A 84 -3.02 -9.29 -13.97
C LEU A 84 -2.03 -8.27 -13.43
N ILE A 85 -0.93 -8.73 -12.85
CA ILE A 85 0.10 -7.84 -12.32
C ILE A 85 0.68 -6.97 -13.42
N GLU A 86 1.00 -7.55 -14.57
CA GLU A 86 1.55 -6.80 -15.69
C GLU A 86 0.55 -5.79 -16.25
N ALA A 87 -0.72 -6.15 -16.32
CA ALA A 87 -1.76 -5.23 -16.75
C ALA A 87 -1.85 -4.03 -15.83
N LEU A 88 -1.75 -4.24 -14.53
CA LEU A 88 -1.77 -3.15 -13.55
C LEU A 88 -0.50 -2.30 -13.62
N ARG A 89 0.65 -2.93 -13.83
CA ARG A 89 1.92 -2.21 -13.98
C ARG A 89 1.92 -1.25 -15.14
N LYS A 90 1.23 -1.58 -16.23
CA LYS A 90 1.12 -0.70 -17.39
C LYS A 90 0.39 0.59 -17.07
N LYS A 91 -0.45 0.59 -16.06
CA LYS A 91 -1.16 1.79 -15.60
C LYS A 91 -0.28 2.70 -14.76
N GLN A 92 0.77 2.16 -14.14
CA GLN A 92 1.72 2.91 -13.31
C GLN A 92 3.15 2.45 -13.60
N PRO A 93 3.63 2.59 -14.84
CA PRO A 93 4.91 1.99 -15.25
C PRO A 93 6.14 2.55 -14.55
N CYS A 94 6.07 3.78 -14.08
CA CYS A 94 7.23 4.41 -13.47
C CYS A 94 7.56 3.90 -12.07
N MET A 95 6.65 3.19 -11.43
CA MET A 95 6.83 2.73 -10.07
C MET A 95 7.49 1.36 -9.95
N TYR A 96 7.48 0.58 -11.02
CA TYR A 96 7.99 -0.79 -11.01
C TYR A 96 8.92 -1.01 -12.21
N PRO A 97 10.22 -1.26 -11.97
CA PRO A 97 11.17 -1.51 -13.07
C PRO A 97 10.74 -2.69 -13.93
N LYS A 98 10.82 -2.53 -15.24
CA LYS A 98 10.40 -3.56 -16.19
C LYS A 98 11.26 -4.81 -16.14
N GLU A 99 12.52 -4.65 -15.76
CA GLU A 99 13.53 -5.72 -15.83
C GLU A 99 13.63 -6.51 -14.53
N ASP A 100 12.75 -6.26 -13.61
CA ASP A 100 12.78 -6.92 -12.32
C ASP A 100 12.13 -8.29 -12.43
N ASP A 101 12.95 -9.34 -12.38
CA ASP A 101 12.50 -10.72 -12.46
C ASP A 101 12.06 -11.29 -11.10
N SER A 102 12.08 -10.49 -10.05
CA SER A 102 11.66 -10.95 -8.73
C SER A 102 10.21 -11.42 -8.76
N ASP A 103 9.91 -12.40 -7.93
CA ASP A 103 8.53 -12.81 -7.71
C ASP A 103 7.72 -11.63 -7.18
N LYS A 104 6.56 -11.42 -7.76
CA LYS A 104 5.66 -10.37 -7.37
C LYS A 104 4.31 -10.94 -6.97
N PHE A 105 3.69 -10.29 -6.03
CA PHE A 105 2.38 -10.67 -5.50
C PHE A 105 1.44 -9.48 -5.61
N LEU A 106 0.21 -9.75 -6.01
CA LEU A 106 -0.84 -8.76 -5.91
C LEU A 106 -1.53 -9.00 -4.58
N VAL A 107 -1.39 -8.06 -3.65
CA VAL A 107 -1.87 -8.22 -2.29
C VAL A 107 -3.08 -7.31 -2.08
N PHE A 108 -4.19 -7.90 -1.66
CA PHE A 108 -5.46 -7.21 -1.48
C PHE A 108 -5.69 -6.89 0.00
N PHE A 109 -6.09 -5.66 0.26
CA PHE A 109 -6.35 -5.17 1.62
C PHE A 109 -7.75 -4.61 1.72
N LYS A 110 -8.40 -4.91 2.82
CA LYS A 110 -9.61 -4.21 3.22
C LYS A 110 -9.21 -2.91 3.92
N VAL A 111 -9.85 -1.81 3.54
CA VAL A 111 -9.65 -0.52 4.21
C VAL A 111 -10.58 -0.48 5.41
N ASN A 112 -10.01 -0.50 6.60
CA ASN A 112 -10.79 -0.49 7.85
C ASN A 112 -11.12 0.92 8.29
N ARG A 113 -10.23 1.87 8.03
CA ARG A 113 -10.38 3.23 8.50
C ARG A 113 -9.59 4.18 7.62
N ILE A 114 -10.15 5.36 7.38
CA ILE A 114 -9.51 6.45 6.64
C ILE A 114 -9.45 7.65 7.56
N ARG A 115 -8.26 8.24 7.70
CA ARG A 115 -8.06 9.43 8.51
C ARG A 115 -7.23 10.46 7.76
N PRO A 116 -7.43 11.77 8.05
CA PRO A 116 -6.54 12.80 7.51
C PRO A 116 -5.10 12.60 7.98
N LEU A 117 -4.15 13.09 7.19
CA LEU A 117 -2.73 12.97 7.51
C LEU A 117 -2.37 13.70 8.81
N THR A 118 -2.96 14.87 9.01
CA THR A 118 -2.69 15.72 10.17
C THR A 118 -3.95 15.94 10.97
N ASP A 119 -4.49 14.87 11.53
CA ASP A 119 -5.70 14.94 12.33
C ASP A 119 -5.36 15.22 13.78
N ASP A 120 -5.22 16.48 14.11
CA ASP A 120 -4.88 16.91 15.45
C ASP A 120 -6.08 17.00 16.39
N THR A 121 -7.27 16.95 15.84
CA THR A 121 -8.48 17.07 16.61
C THR A 121 -9.05 15.75 17.06
N SER A 122 -8.53 14.68 16.52
CA SER A 122 -9.02 13.36 16.87
C SER A 122 -8.57 12.98 18.27
N PRO A 123 -9.49 12.62 19.13
CA PRO A 123 -9.15 12.24 20.51
C PRO A 123 -8.64 10.83 20.63
N GLU A 124 -8.41 10.17 19.57
CA GLU A 124 -8.07 8.75 19.49
C GLU A 124 -7.64 8.02 20.69
#